data_d01fdf471e83591cbffbf598bc75111b
#
_entry.id   d01fdf471e83591cbffbf598bc75111b
#
_cell.length_a   1.000
_cell.length_b   1.000
_cell.length_c   1.000
_cell.angle_alpha   90.00
_cell.angle_beta   90.00
_cell.angle_gamma   90.00
#
_symmetry.space_group_name_H-M   'P 1'
#
loop_
_entity.id
_entity.type
_entity.pdbx_description
1 polymer ?
#
loop_
_entity_poly.entity_id
_entity_poly.type
_entity_poly.pdbx_seq_one_letter_code
_entity_poly.pdbx_strand_id
1 'polypeptide(L)'
;MTVTVYSKPSCVQCTATYRALNARGIEYEIFDVSVDEKALTTVRDLGYLQAPVVIVDGEAVGGDHWSGFRPDKIDELAAKLAS
;
A
#
# COMPACT_ATOMS: atom_id res chain seq x y z
N MET A 1 -10.17 -0.86 -9.59
CA MET A 1 -9.15 -1.27 -8.61
C MET A 1 -8.69 -0.05 -7.83
N THR A 2 -8.49 -0.21 -6.54
CA THR A 2 -7.99 0.86 -5.66
C THR A 2 -6.75 0.37 -4.93
N VAL A 3 -5.68 1.16 -4.99
CA VAL A 3 -4.47 0.91 -4.21
C VAL A 3 -4.35 2.02 -3.19
N THR A 4 -4.25 1.66 -1.92
CA THR A 4 -4.14 2.61 -0.82
C THR A 4 -2.89 2.32 -0.02
N VAL A 5 -2.10 3.36 0.24
CA VAL A 5 -0.88 3.27 1.05
C VAL A 5 -1.12 3.99 2.37
N TYR A 6 -1.08 3.24 3.45
CA TYR A 6 -1.17 3.78 4.81
C TYR A 6 0.23 4.06 5.30
N SER A 7 0.52 5.32 5.58
CA SER A 7 1.87 5.78 5.88
C SER A 7 1.94 6.59 7.17
N LYS A 8 3.15 7.00 7.51
CA LYS A 8 3.42 7.92 8.63
C LYS A 8 4.56 8.86 8.24
N PRO A 9 4.74 9.99 8.97
CA PRO A 9 5.87 10.89 8.72
C PRO A 9 7.22 10.19 8.91
N SER A 10 8.24 10.66 8.19
CA SER A 10 9.63 10.17 8.30
C SER A 10 9.76 8.66 8.07
N CYS A 11 9.05 8.14 7.09
CA CYS A 11 9.03 6.71 6.78
C CYS A 11 9.81 6.45 5.49
N VAL A 12 11.03 5.92 5.63
CA VAL A 12 11.89 5.59 4.47
C VAL A 12 11.25 4.52 3.59
N GLN A 13 10.67 3.49 4.20
CA GLN A 13 10.01 2.41 3.46
C GLN A 13 8.75 2.89 2.74
N CYS A 14 8.05 3.88 3.30
CA CYS A 14 6.91 4.50 2.62
C CYS A 14 7.38 5.20 1.33
N THR A 15 8.46 5.97 1.42
CA THR A 15 9.04 6.64 0.26
C THR A 15 9.47 5.65 -0.82
N ALA A 16 10.13 4.57 -0.43
CA ALA A 16 10.54 3.51 -1.36
C ALA A 16 9.33 2.88 -2.04
N THR A 17 8.23 2.68 -1.31
CA THR A 17 6.97 2.15 -1.85
C THR A 17 6.38 3.09 -2.89
N TYR A 18 6.34 4.40 -2.62
CA TYR A 18 5.84 5.39 -3.59
C TYR A 18 6.65 5.37 -4.87
N ARG A 19 7.97 5.34 -4.75
CA ARG A 19 8.86 5.29 -5.92
C ARG A 19 8.63 4.06 -6.77
N ALA A 20 8.47 2.91 -6.13
CA ALA A 20 8.23 1.65 -6.82
C ALA A 20 6.88 1.67 -7.55
N LEU A 21 5.82 2.15 -6.90
CA LEU A 21 4.50 2.27 -7.51
C LEU A 21 4.51 3.24 -8.68
N ASN A 22 5.15 4.41 -8.51
CA ASN A 22 5.28 5.42 -9.56
C ASN A 22 6.04 4.88 -10.77
N ALA A 23 7.13 4.16 -10.54
CA ALA A 23 7.95 3.60 -11.61
C ALA A 23 7.17 2.60 -12.48
N ARG A 24 6.16 1.97 -11.91
CA ARG A 24 5.32 0.99 -12.61
C ARG A 24 4.00 1.57 -13.12
N GLY A 25 3.81 2.88 -12.95
CA GLY A 25 2.60 3.57 -13.40
C GLY A 25 1.34 3.17 -12.62
N ILE A 26 1.49 2.69 -11.40
CA ILE A 26 0.38 2.30 -10.55
C ILE A 26 -0.10 3.52 -9.77
N GLU A 27 -1.37 3.86 -9.91
CA GLU A 27 -2.01 4.93 -9.15
C GLU A 27 -2.36 4.44 -7.75
N TYR A 28 -2.25 5.33 -6.76
CA TYR A 28 -2.56 5.00 -5.37
C TYR A 28 -2.98 6.23 -4.59
N GLU A 29 -3.66 6.00 -3.47
CA GLU A 29 -4.00 7.02 -2.50
C GLU A 29 -3.15 6.84 -1.26
N ILE A 30 -2.89 7.93 -0.54
CA ILE A 30 -2.09 7.91 0.69
C ILE A 30 -2.95 8.39 1.85
N PHE A 31 -2.95 7.63 2.96
CA PHE A 31 -3.52 8.05 4.23
C PHE A 31 -2.45 8.02 5.31
N ASP A 32 -2.38 9.08 6.10
CA ASP A 32 -1.43 9.22 7.19
C ASP A 32 -2.08 8.71 8.49
N VAL A 33 -1.61 7.57 8.98
CA VAL A 33 -2.17 6.94 10.19
C VAL A 33 -1.87 7.70 11.47
N SER A 34 -0.94 8.67 11.42
CA SER A 34 -0.63 9.50 12.59
C SER A 34 -1.69 10.57 12.84
N VAL A 35 -2.50 10.90 11.84
CA VAL A 35 -3.54 11.94 11.94
C VAL A 35 -4.94 11.44 11.57
N ASP A 36 -5.05 10.28 10.95
CA ASP A 36 -6.32 9.71 10.52
C ASP A 36 -6.64 8.46 11.35
N GLU A 37 -7.58 8.61 12.28
CA GLU A 37 -7.95 7.52 13.20
C GLU A 37 -8.58 6.32 12.48
N LYS A 38 -9.35 6.56 11.43
CA LYS A 38 -9.97 5.48 10.67
C LYS A 38 -8.92 4.66 9.93
N ALA A 39 -7.93 5.34 9.36
CA ALA A 39 -6.81 4.68 8.70
C ALA A 39 -6.03 3.83 9.69
N LEU A 40 -5.75 4.36 10.88
CA LEU A 40 -5.06 3.63 11.93
C LEU A 40 -5.83 2.39 12.35
N THR A 41 -7.14 2.51 12.55
CA THR A 41 -8.01 1.38 12.91
C THR A 41 -7.98 0.30 11.83
N THR A 42 -8.03 0.69 10.56
CA THR A 42 -7.99 -0.24 9.44
C THR A 42 -6.73 -1.09 9.47
N VAL A 43 -5.55 -0.48 9.66
CA VAL A 43 -4.30 -1.24 9.66
C VAL A 43 -4.14 -2.10 10.92
N ARG A 44 -4.63 -1.63 12.06
CA ARG A 44 -4.64 -2.43 13.30
C ARG A 44 -5.52 -3.66 13.19
N ASP A 45 -6.68 -3.51 12.58
CA ASP A 45 -7.63 -4.63 12.39
C ASP A 45 -7.04 -5.71 11.50
N LEU A 46 -6.13 -5.35 10.59
CA LEU A 46 -5.40 -6.31 9.77
C LEU A 46 -4.19 -6.93 10.51
N GLY A 47 -3.89 -6.47 11.72
CA GLY A 47 -2.80 -7.00 12.51
C GLY A 47 -1.43 -6.37 12.21
N TYR A 48 -1.38 -5.27 11.48
CA TYR A 48 -0.12 -4.62 11.12
C TYR A 48 0.27 -3.57 12.17
N LEU A 49 1.58 -3.52 12.46
CA LEU A 49 2.17 -2.60 13.42
C LEU A 49 3.20 -1.66 12.78
N GLN A 50 3.47 -1.82 11.49
CA GLN A 50 4.52 -1.06 10.78
C GLN A 50 3.96 -0.42 9.51
N ALA A 51 4.41 0.79 9.21
CA ALA A 51 4.16 1.46 7.95
C ALA A 51 5.30 1.14 6.96
N PRO A 52 5.05 1.15 5.67
CA PRO A 52 3.75 1.36 5.04
C PRO A 52 2.89 0.09 5.10
N VAL A 53 1.58 0.27 5.04
CA VAL A 53 0.65 -0.82 4.76
C VAL A 53 -0.02 -0.52 3.43
N VAL A 54 0.04 -1.47 2.51
CA VAL A 54 -0.58 -1.34 1.19
C VAL A 54 -1.80 -2.25 1.14
N ILE A 55 -2.93 -1.68 0.76
CA ILE A 55 -4.17 -2.45 0.56
C ILE A 55 -4.57 -2.30 -0.90
N VAL A 56 -4.74 -3.42 -1.58
CA VAL A 56 -5.21 -3.48 -2.96
C VAL A 56 -6.61 -4.06 -2.95
N ASP A 57 -7.56 -3.34 -3.52
CA ASP A 57 -8.95 -3.74 -3.57
C ASP A 57 -9.45 -3.63 -5.01
N GLY A 58 -10.16 -4.64 -5.48
CA GLY A 58 -10.72 -4.64 -6.84
C GLY A 58 -10.97 -6.04 -7.36
N GLU A 59 -12.00 -6.18 -8.16
CA GLU A 59 -12.43 -7.48 -8.71
C GLU A 59 -11.35 -8.14 -9.58
N ALA A 60 -10.62 -7.33 -10.33
CA ALA A 60 -9.62 -7.84 -11.28
C ALA A 60 -8.40 -8.48 -10.59
N VAL A 61 -8.08 -8.05 -9.37
CA VAL A 61 -6.90 -8.52 -8.64
C VAL A 61 -7.24 -9.37 -7.43
N GLY A 62 -8.53 -9.48 -7.08
CA GLY A 62 -8.99 -10.33 -5.99
C GLY A 62 -8.71 -9.81 -4.58
N GLY A 63 -8.12 -8.61 -4.45
CA GLY A 63 -7.75 -8.04 -3.17
C GLY A 63 -6.46 -8.63 -2.60
N ASP A 64 -5.63 -7.79 -1.99
CA ASP A 64 -4.39 -8.19 -1.32
C ASP A 64 -3.96 -7.08 -0.35
N HIS A 65 -3.11 -7.41 0.60
CA HIS A 65 -2.51 -6.41 1.47
C HIS A 65 -1.18 -6.91 2.03
N TRP A 66 -0.30 -5.98 2.36
CA TRP A 66 1.00 -6.28 2.96
C TRP A 66 1.52 -5.09 3.74
N SER A 67 2.55 -5.32 4.54
CA SER A 67 3.24 -4.30 5.32
C SER A 67 4.72 -4.25 4.97
N GLY A 68 5.31 -3.07 5.05
CA GLY A 68 6.71 -2.82 4.72
C GLY A 68 6.91 -2.59 3.23
N PHE A 69 8.16 -2.30 2.86
CA PHE A 69 8.53 -2.18 1.45
C PHE A 69 8.69 -3.58 0.86
N ARG A 70 7.78 -3.95 -0.01
CA ARG A 70 7.75 -5.26 -0.64
C ARG A 70 7.78 -5.13 -2.17
N PRO A 71 8.96 -4.99 -2.77
CA PRO A 71 9.07 -4.87 -4.23
C PRO A 71 8.55 -6.10 -4.96
N ASP A 72 8.64 -7.28 -4.37
CA ASP A 72 8.08 -8.52 -4.91
C ASP A 72 6.56 -8.42 -5.05
N LYS A 73 5.88 -7.88 -4.04
CA LYS A 73 4.42 -7.70 -4.08
C LYS A 73 4.02 -6.63 -5.08
N ILE A 74 4.80 -5.58 -5.19
CA ILE A 74 4.55 -4.49 -6.15
C ILE A 74 4.72 -5.01 -7.59
N ASP A 75 5.74 -5.80 -7.85
CA ASP A 75 5.97 -6.43 -9.16
C ASP A 75 4.83 -7.38 -9.52
N GLU A 76 4.37 -8.17 -8.56
CA GLU A 76 3.23 -9.07 -8.73
C GLU A 76 1.95 -8.30 -9.09
N LEU A 77 1.71 -7.19 -8.40
CA LEU A 77 0.57 -6.32 -8.68
C LEU A 77 0.66 -5.72 -10.08
N ALA A 78 1.83 -5.23 -10.48
CA ALA A 78 2.05 -4.67 -11.80
C ALA A 78 1.80 -5.72 -12.90
N ALA A 79 2.22 -6.96 -12.68
CA ALA A 79 1.98 -8.06 -13.60
C ALA A 79 0.48 -8.36 -13.75
N LYS A 80 -0.27 -8.33 -12.66
CA LYS A 80 -1.72 -8.53 -12.69
C LYS A 80 -2.44 -7.42 -13.45
N LEU A 81 -1.97 -6.18 -13.31
CA LEU A 81 -2.55 -5.04 -14.01
C LEU A 81 -2.23 -5.02 -15.51
N ALA A 82 -1.13 -5.65 -15.91
CA ALA A 82 -0.70 -5.72 -17.31
C ALA A 82 -1.36 -6.86 -18.07
N SER A 83 -2.00 -7.79 -17.39
CA SER A 83 -2.60 -8.96 -18.02
C SER A 83 -4.04 -8.75 -18.48
#